data_ab4fe8fceb4ac2364c84871680d6a28d
#
_entry.id   ab4fe8fceb4ac2364c84871680d6a28d
#
_cell.length_a   1.000
_cell.length_b   1.000
_cell.length_c   1.000
_cell.angle_alpha   90.00
_cell.angle_beta   90.00
_cell.angle_gamma   90.00
#
_symmetry.space_group_name_H-M   'P 1'
#
loop_
_entity.id
_entity.type
_entity.pdbx_description
1 polymer ?
#
loop_
_entity_poly.entity_id
_entity_poly.type
_entity_poly.pdbx_seq_one_letter_code
_entity_poly.pdbx_strand_id
1 'polypeptide(L)'
;MHPRTLLITVMILIISGCALWQREPLRVSVAGIEPLPGQGLEARFTVKLRIQNPNDKPLVFDGISLDLDLAGMGFASGVSDQRGNVPRFGEIVVAVPVTASALAIVRQAVNLTRGERSKVDYEVRGRLGGAAFETLGDIPLPAGLEQPAR
;
A
#
# COMPACT_ATOMS: atom_id res chain seq x y z
N MET A 1 55.08 -7.25 -15.14
CA MET A 1 53.74 -7.18 -14.56
C MET A 1 53.31 -8.60 -14.17
N HIS A 2 53.10 -8.86 -12.85
CA HIS A 2 52.78 -10.21 -12.41
C HIS A 2 51.32 -10.57 -12.76
N PRO A 3 51.03 -11.76 -13.31
CA PRO A 3 49.68 -12.14 -13.73
C PRO A 3 48.66 -12.13 -12.57
N ARG A 4 49.17 -12.25 -11.33
CA ARG A 4 48.32 -12.12 -10.10
C ARG A 4 47.80 -10.73 -9.87
N THR A 5 48.56 -9.67 -10.18
CA THR A 5 48.09 -8.27 -10.02
C THR A 5 47.04 -7.91 -11.05
N LEU A 6 47.17 -8.41 -12.28
CA LEU A 6 46.16 -8.22 -13.32
C LEU A 6 44.81 -8.86 -13.00
N LEU A 7 44.84 -10.08 -12.43
CA LEU A 7 43.63 -10.80 -11.98
C LEU A 7 42.90 -10.07 -10.85
N ILE A 8 43.63 -9.51 -9.88
CA ILE A 8 43.04 -8.76 -8.76
C ILE A 8 42.41 -7.45 -9.27
N THR A 9 43.06 -6.76 -10.20
CA THR A 9 42.51 -5.51 -10.78
C THR A 9 41.25 -5.74 -11.58
N VAL A 10 41.18 -6.83 -12.36
CA VAL A 10 39.97 -7.22 -13.13
C VAL A 10 38.84 -7.62 -12.18
N MET A 11 39.11 -8.31 -11.11
CA MET A 11 38.11 -8.74 -10.12
C MET A 11 37.49 -7.53 -9.37
N ILE A 12 38.26 -6.48 -9.07
CA ILE A 12 37.76 -5.25 -8.43
C ILE A 12 36.85 -4.45 -9.35
N LEU A 13 37.13 -4.44 -10.67
CA LEU A 13 36.29 -3.73 -11.65
C LEU A 13 34.90 -4.38 -11.84
N ILE A 14 34.75 -5.68 -11.60
CA ILE A 14 33.47 -6.39 -11.77
C ILE A 14 32.51 -6.11 -10.62
N ILE A 15 33.02 -5.77 -9.42
CA ILE A 15 32.20 -5.53 -8.21
C ILE A 15 31.55 -4.14 -8.23
N SER A 16 32.04 -3.19 -9.01
CA SER A 16 31.56 -1.81 -9.08
C SER A 16 30.28 -1.62 -9.92
N GLY A 17 29.77 -2.67 -10.57
CA GLY A 17 28.69 -2.57 -11.56
C GLY A 17 27.26 -2.62 -11.01
N CYS A 18 27.00 -2.94 -9.74
CA CYS A 18 25.64 -3.20 -9.24
C CYS A 18 24.93 -2.00 -8.61
N ALA A 19 25.54 -0.81 -8.55
CA ALA A 19 24.98 0.32 -7.80
C ALA A 19 24.07 1.25 -8.64
N LEU A 20 23.81 0.98 -9.92
CA LEU A 20 23.30 1.99 -10.86
C LEU A 20 21.78 1.93 -11.17
N TRP A 21 20.98 1.05 -10.52
CA TRP A 21 19.55 0.94 -10.88
C TRP A 21 18.61 0.77 -9.68
N GLN A 22 18.85 1.48 -8.60
CA GLN A 22 17.89 1.53 -7.50
C GLN A 22 16.83 2.59 -7.83
N ARG A 23 15.66 2.14 -8.31
CA ARG A 23 14.48 2.99 -8.35
C ARG A 23 14.02 3.21 -6.91
N GLU A 24 13.77 4.47 -6.54
CA GLU A 24 13.12 4.76 -5.28
C GLU A 24 11.70 4.17 -5.28
N PRO A 25 11.25 3.60 -4.15
CA PRO A 25 9.89 3.09 -4.04
C PRO A 25 8.88 4.24 -4.20
N LEU A 26 7.72 3.91 -4.74
CA LEU A 26 6.60 4.86 -4.81
C LEU A 26 6.19 5.26 -3.40
N ARG A 27 5.85 6.54 -3.23
CA ARG A 27 5.25 7.02 -1.99
C ARG A 27 3.74 6.98 -2.16
N VAL A 28 3.09 6.12 -1.39
CA VAL A 28 1.65 5.93 -1.46
C VAL A 28 1.02 6.33 -0.13
N SER A 29 -0.08 7.05 -0.19
CA SER A 29 -0.88 7.41 0.98
C SER A 29 -2.37 7.31 0.66
N VAL A 30 -3.18 7.02 1.67
CA VAL A 30 -4.64 7.03 1.54
C VAL A 30 -5.11 8.48 1.53
N ALA A 31 -5.70 8.91 0.41
CA ALA A 31 -6.24 10.25 0.25
C ALA A 31 -7.72 10.34 0.67
N GLY A 32 -8.43 9.21 0.73
CA GLY A 32 -9.81 9.16 1.17
C GLY A 32 -10.43 7.78 0.98
N ILE A 33 -11.54 7.54 1.69
CA ILE A 33 -12.36 6.34 1.58
C ILE A 33 -13.80 6.78 1.43
N GLU A 34 -14.48 6.31 0.39
CA GLU A 34 -15.86 6.65 0.08
C GLU A 34 -16.71 5.37 0.08
N PRO A 35 -17.84 5.35 0.77
CA PRO A 35 -18.73 4.20 0.74
C PRO A 35 -19.36 4.04 -0.65
N LEU A 36 -19.52 2.79 -1.09
CA LEU A 36 -20.27 2.41 -2.27
C LEU A 36 -21.51 1.62 -1.85
N PRO A 37 -22.58 1.60 -2.66
CA PRO A 37 -23.72 0.71 -2.43
C PRO A 37 -23.23 -0.73 -2.32
N GLY A 38 -23.52 -1.38 -1.18
CA GLY A 38 -23.19 -2.78 -0.94
C GLY A 38 -24.15 -3.72 -1.70
N GLN A 39 -23.74 -4.96 -1.87
CA GLN A 39 -24.57 -6.04 -2.41
C GLN A 39 -24.57 -7.23 -1.46
N GLY A 40 -25.75 -7.65 -1.00
CA GLY A 40 -25.88 -8.77 -0.09
C GLY A 40 -25.21 -8.53 1.27
N LEU A 41 -24.31 -9.44 1.65
CA LEU A 41 -23.56 -9.40 2.94
C LEU A 41 -22.13 -8.80 2.76
N GLU A 42 -21.95 -7.91 1.81
CA GLU A 42 -20.66 -7.26 1.54
C GLU A 42 -20.77 -5.75 1.72
N ALA A 43 -19.77 -5.16 2.34
CA ALA A 43 -19.58 -3.71 2.34
C ALA A 43 -18.56 -3.35 1.26
N ARG A 44 -18.89 -2.34 0.47
CA ARG A 44 -18.05 -1.87 -0.62
C ARG A 44 -17.62 -0.44 -0.40
N PHE A 45 -16.38 -0.14 -0.74
CA PHE A 45 -15.79 1.19 -0.59
C PHE A 45 -14.94 1.51 -1.82
N THR A 46 -14.74 2.79 -2.09
CA THR A 46 -13.69 3.25 -2.98
C THR A 46 -12.55 3.80 -2.12
N VAL A 47 -11.38 3.21 -2.22
CA VAL A 47 -10.15 3.73 -1.60
C VAL A 47 -9.46 4.62 -2.62
N LYS A 48 -9.26 5.89 -2.28
CA LYS A 48 -8.49 6.85 -3.07
C LYS A 48 -7.05 6.83 -2.57
N LEU A 49 -6.13 6.48 -3.46
CA LEU A 49 -4.70 6.45 -3.18
C LEU A 49 -4.03 7.62 -3.89
N ARG A 50 -3.28 8.40 -3.16
CA ARG A 50 -2.33 9.37 -3.70
C ARG A 50 -1.01 8.66 -3.90
N ILE A 51 -0.51 8.66 -5.14
CA ILE A 51 0.70 7.97 -5.56
C ILE A 51 1.68 9.00 -6.08
N GLN A 52 2.83 9.10 -5.43
CA GLN A 52 3.94 9.98 -5.81
C GLN A 52 5.08 9.15 -6.37
N ASN A 53 5.61 9.57 -7.49
CA ASN A 53 6.76 8.97 -8.14
C ASN A 53 8.01 9.83 -7.91
N PRO A 54 8.94 9.42 -7.03
CA PRO A 54 10.17 10.17 -6.78
C PRO A 54 11.24 9.99 -7.86
N ASN A 55 10.95 9.17 -8.89
CA ASN A 55 11.92 8.81 -9.91
C ASN A 55 11.88 9.77 -11.11
N ASP A 56 12.99 9.82 -11.83
CA ASP A 56 13.18 10.59 -13.07
C ASP A 56 12.49 10.00 -14.31
N LYS A 57 11.89 8.80 -14.15
CA LYS A 57 11.14 8.11 -15.20
C LYS A 57 9.67 7.98 -14.82
N PRO A 58 8.76 8.17 -15.77
CA PRO A 58 7.35 7.93 -15.52
C PRO A 58 7.08 6.45 -15.27
N LEU A 59 6.05 6.15 -14.48
CA LEU A 59 5.55 4.80 -14.26
C LEU A 59 4.22 4.62 -14.99
N VAL A 60 4.22 3.82 -16.04
CA VAL A 60 2.99 3.40 -16.75
C VAL A 60 2.42 2.17 -16.05
N PHE A 61 1.12 2.14 -15.85
CA PHE A 61 0.40 1.01 -15.26
C PHE A 61 -0.89 0.71 -16.05
N ASP A 62 -1.31 -0.53 -16.00
CA ASP A 62 -2.49 -1.09 -16.68
C ASP A 62 -3.44 -1.81 -15.73
N GLY A 63 -3.21 -1.69 -14.44
CA GLY A 63 -4.04 -2.27 -13.38
C GLY A 63 -3.51 -1.95 -12.01
N ILE A 64 -4.40 -2.08 -11.01
CA ILE A 64 -4.12 -1.83 -9.62
C ILE A 64 -4.73 -2.96 -8.80
N SER A 65 -3.99 -3.54 -7.88
CA SER A 65 -4.51 -4.39 -6.82
C SER A 65 -4.28 -3.76 -5.46
N LEU A 66 -5.20 -4.00 -4.54
CA LEU A 66 -5.19 -3.44 -3.20
C LEU A 66 -5.67 -4.46 -2.18
N ASP A 67 -4.92 -4.64 -1.11
CA ASP A 67 -5.29 -5.36 0.09
C ASP A 67 -5.21 -4.40 1.28
N LEU A 68 -6.28 -4.37 2.08
CA LEU A 68 -6.40 -3.54 3.27
C LEU A 68 -6.49 -4.42 4.49
N ASP A 69 -5.55 -4.27 5.39
CA ASP A 69 -5.57 -4.89 6.71
C ASP A 69 -5.91 -3.84 7.76
N LEU A 70 -6.72 -4.22 8.75
CA LEU A 70 -7.05 -3.41 9.91
C LEU A 70 -6.65 -4.16 11.18
N ALA A 71 -5.90 -3.50 12.06
CA ALA A 71 -5.39 -4.10 13.30
C ALA A 71 -4.68 -5.45 13.09
N GLY A 72 -3.91 -5.56 11.99
CA GLY A 72 -3.16 -6.77 11.63
C GLY A 72 -4.00 -7.91 11.04
N MET A 73 -5.25 -7.66 10.66
CA MET A 73 -6.13 -8.66 10.05
C MET A 73 -6.68 -8.17 8.72
N GLY A 74 -6.69 -9.08 7.72
CA GLY A 74 -7.29 -8.80 6.41
C GLY A 74 -8.73 -8.35 6.55
N PHE A 75 -9.04 -7.18 6.00
CA PHE A 75 -10.34 -6.54 6.08
C PHE A 75 -11.04 -6.45 4.73
N ALA A 76 -10.37 -5.88 3.73
CA ALA A 76 -10.95 -5.68 2.40
C ALA A 76 -9.88 -5.88 1.32
N SER A 77 -10.31 -6.23 0.12
CA SER A 77 -9.44 -6.29 -1.05
C SER A 77 -10.15 -5.80 -2.29
N GLY A 78 -9.38 -5.42 -3.30
CA GLY A 78 -9.93 -4.96 -4.56
C GLY A 78 -8.92 -4.92 -5.69
N VAL A 79 -9.46 -4.89 -6.90
CA VAL A 79 -8.70 -4.73 -8.12
C VAL A 79 -9.37 -3.72 -9.03
N SER A 80 -8.59 -3.05 -9.86
CA SER A 80 -9.08 -2.12 -10.87
C SER A 80 -8.26 -2.30 -12.13
N ASP A 81 -8.92 -2.28 -13.28
CA ASP A 81 -8.30 -2.28 -14.61
C ASP A 81 -7.94 -0.85 -15.10
N GLN A 82 -8.00 0.12 -14.20
CA GLN A 82 -7.62 1.49 -14.50
C GLN A 82 -6.19 1.55 -15.04
N ARG A 83 -6.05 2.23 -16.15
CA ARG A 83 -4.75 2.46 -16.81
C ARG A 83 -4.34 3.91 -16.63
N GLY A 84 -3.04 4.14 -16.57
CA GLY A 84 -2.53 5.49 -16.42
C GLY A 84 -1.02 5.59 -16.39
N ASN A 85 -0.58 6.77 -16.03
CA ASN A 85 0.82 7.10 -15.93
C ASN A 85 1.05 8.01 -14.72
N VAL A 86 1.98 7.62 -13.85
CA VAL A 86 2.48 8.52 -12.79
C VAL A 86 3.67 9.27 -13.37
N PRO A 87 3.57 10.59 -13.57
CA PRO A 87 4.65 11.37 -14.17
C PRO A 87 5.95 11.27 -13.35
N ARG A 88 7.09 11.49 -14.00
CA ARG A 88 8.36 11.66 -13.31
C ARG A 88 8.25 12.81 -12.32
N PHE A 89 8.73 12.64 -11.10
CA PHE A 89 8.66 13.63 -10.02
C PHE A 89 7.25 14.22 -9.82
N GLY A 90 6.21 13.43 -10.15
CA GLY A 90 4.82 13.85 -10.10
C GLY A 90 3.96 12.95 -9.24
N GLU A 91 2.69 13.30 -9.15
CA GLU A 91 1.70 12.52 -8.42
C GLU A 91 0.40 12.38 -9.19
N ILE A 92 -0.35 11.34 -8.84
CA ILE A 92 -1.74 11.13 -9.27
C ILE A 92 -2.59 10.64 -8.10
N VAL A 93 -3.90 10.75 -8.23
CA VAL A 93 -4.85 10.07 -7.35
C VAL A 93 -5.58 9.02 -8.16
N VAL A 94 -5.58 7.78 -7.66
CA VAL A 94 -6.30 6.65 -8.24
C VAL A 94 -7.39 6.17 -7.30
N ALA A 95 -8.50 5.69 -7.84
CA ALA A 95 -9.64 5.20 -7.08
C ALA A 95 -9.77 3.68 -7.30
N VAL A 96 -9.69 2.91 -6.23
CA VAL A 96 -9.78 1.44 -6.27
C VAL A 96 -11.01 0.98 -5.51
N PRO A 97 -11.98 0.33 -6.16
CA PRO A 97 -13.09 -0.29 -5.45
C PRO A 97 -12.60 -1.50 -4.67
N VAL A 98 -12.93 -1.56 -3.39
CA VAL A 98 -12.60 -2.68 -2.50
C VAL A 98 -13.85 -3.24 -1.86
N THR A 99 -13.82 -4.51 -1.54
CA THR A 99 -14.93 -5.24 -0.93
C THR A 99 -14.46 -5.87 0.40
N ALA A 100 -15.23 -5.63 1.46
CA ALA A 100 -15.10 -6.30 2.74
C ALA A 100 -16.26 -7.29 2.93
N SER A 101 -15.94 -8.54 3.28
CA SER A 101 -16.98 -9.53 3.60
C SER A 101 -17.61 -9.27 4.96
N ALA A 102 -18.87 -9.67 5.16
CA ALA A 102 -19.55 -9.58 6.45
C ALA A 102 -18.76 -10.27 7.58
N LEU A 103 -18.11 -11.39 7.29
CA LEU A 103 -17.27 -12.10 8.26
C LEU A 103 -16.04 -11.27 8.66
N ALA A 104 -15.41 -10.57 7.74
CA ALA A 104 -14.30 -9.67 8.04
C ALA A 104 -14.75 -8.51 8.94
N ILE A 105 -15.94 -7.94 8.66
CA ILE A 105 -16.53 -6.87 9.46
C ILE A 105 -16.84 -7.35 10.89
N VAL A 106 -17.51 -8.50 11.04
CA VAL A 106 -17.83 -9.07 12.36
C VAL A 106 -16.56 -9.39 13.14
N ARG A 107 -15.57 -10.01 12.51
CA ARG A 107 -14.29 -10.33 13.13
C ARG A 107 -13.57 -9.08 13.61
N GLN A 108 -13.58 -8.02 12.81
CA GLN A 108 -13.00 -6.73 13.17
C GLN A 108 -13.74 -6.07 14.34
N ALA A 109 -15.08 -6.09 14.33
CA ALA A 109 -15.90 -5.56 15.44
C ALA A 109 -15.59 -6.27 16.76
N VAL A 110 -15.49 -7.61 16.75
CA VAL A 110 -15.12 -8.41 17.94
C VAL A 110 -13.70 -8.08 18.40
N ASN A 111 -12.77 -7.85 17.51
CA ASN A 111 -11.38 -7.49 17.86
C ASN A 111 -11.30 -6.10 18.51
N LEU A 112 -12.05 -5.14 18.00
CA LEU A 112 -12.11 -3.79 18.56
C LEU A 112 -12.74 -3.74 19.96
N THR A 113 -13.75 -4.57 20.23
CA THR A 113 -14.41 -4.63 21.55
C THR A 113 -13.56 -5.30 22.63
N ARG A 114 -12.54 -6.08 22.25
CA ARG A 114 -11.64 -6.78 23.19
C ARG A 114 -10.41 -5.96 23.61
N GLY A 115 -10.16 -4.81 22.96
CA GLY A 115 -8.99 -3.98 23.22
C GLY A 115 -9.37 -2.56 23.61
N GLU A 116 -8.74 -2.00 24.64
CA GLU A 116 -8.74 -0.57 24.96
C GLU A 116 -7.85 0.16 23.93
N ARG A 117 -8.40 0.42 22.74
CA ARG A 117 -7.64 1.09 21.67
C ARG A 117 -8.31 2.42 21.34
N SER A 118 -7.54 3.49 21.40
CA SER A 118 -7.97 4.82 20.92
C SER A 118 -7.75 5.01 19.42
N LYS A 119 -7.05 4.06 18.77
CA LYS A 119 -6.68 4.10 17.35
C LYS A 119 -6.73 2.70 16.75
N VAL A 120 -6.99 2.63 15.45
CA VAL A 120 -6.90 1.40 14.65
C VAL A 120 -5.80 1.57 13.63
N ASP A 121 -4.77 0.74 13.73
CA ASP A 121 -3.71 0.69 12.74
C ASP A 121 -4.25 0.08 11.45
N TYR A 122 -3.92 0.67 10.32
CA TYR A 122 -4.20 0.11 9.01
C TYR A 122 -2.92 -0.10 8.22
N GLU A 123 -2.94 -1.12 7.40
CA GLU A 123 -1.90 -1.42 6.43
C GLU A 123 -2.55 -1.60 5.06
N VAL A 124 -2.07 -0.85 4.08
CA VAL A 124 -2.49 -0.96 2.69
C VAL A 124 -1.32 -1.48 1.88
N ARG A 125 -1.49 -2.66 1.31
CA ARG A 125 -0.54 -3.28 0.39
C ARG A 125 -1.16 -3.36 -0.99
N GLY A 126 -0.35 -3.22 -2.03
CA GLY A 126 -0.87 -3.33 -3.37
C GLY A 126 0.20 -3.33 -4.44
N ARG A 127 -0.28 -3.39 -5.68
CA ARG A 127 0.56 -3.30 -6.88
C ARG A 127 -0.04 -2.31 -7.85
N LEU A 128 0.79 -1.47 -8.41
CA LEU A 128 0.45 -0.55 -9.49
C LEU A 128 1.26 -0.97 -10.72
N GLY A 129 0.61 -1.65 -11.65
CA GLY A 129 1.34 -2.33 -12.73
C GLY A 129 2.38 -3.30 -12.17
N GLY A 130 3.65 -3.11 -12.51
CA GLY A 130 4.77 -3.93 -12.00
C GLY A 130 5.35 -3.49 -10.65
N ALA A 131 4.97 -2.33 -10.10
CA ALA A 131 5.51 -1.77 -8.87
C ALA A 131 4.65 -2.17 -7.65
N ALA A 132 5.25 -2.82 -6.66
CA ALA A 132 4.61 -3.06 -5.36
C ALA A 132 4.72 -1.83 -4.48
N PHE A 133 3.73 -1.62 -3.62
CA PHE A 133 3.74 -0.56 -2.60
C PHE A 133 3.11 -1.05 -1.29
N GLU A 134 3.51 -0.40 -0.22
CA GLU A 134 2.96 -0.61 1.12
C GLU A 134 2.88 0.74 1.83
N THR A 135 1.81 0.96 2.57
CA THR A 135 1.65 2.14 3.41
C THR A 135 0.94 1.78 4.71
N LEU A 136 1.40 2.36 5.79
CA LEU A 136 0.90 2.16 7.14
C LEU A 136 0.35 3.48 7.66
N GLY A 137 -0.66 3.39 8.51
CA GLY A 137 -1.22 4.55 9.18
C GLY A 137 -2.13 4.16 10.34
N ASP A 138 -2.71 5.14 10.98
CA ASP A 138 -3.65 4.95 12.06
C ASP A 138 -4.93 5.78 11.83
N ILE A 139 -6.06 5.24 12.22
CA ILE A 139 -7.36 5.90 12.21
C ILE A 139 -7.77 6.11 13.66
N PRO A 140 -7.95 7.37 14.12
CA PRO A 140 -8.46 7.62 15.46
C PRO A 140 -9.89 7.09 15.56
N LEU A 141 -10.19 6.35 16.63
CA LEU A 141 -11.56 5.96 16.93
C LEU A 141 -12.33 7.19 17.44
N PRO A 142 -13.60 7.38 17.02
CA PRO A 142 -14.41 8.48 17.53
C PRO A 142 -14.57 8.34 19.06
N ALA A 143 -14.36 9.45 19.77
CA ALA A 143 -14.58 9.54 21.20
C ALA A 143 -16.07 9.22 21.51
N GLY A 144 -16.31 8.06 22.08
CA GLY A 144 -17.65 7.52 22.33
C GLY A 144 -17.69 6.00 22.30
N LEU A 145 -16.65 5.36 21.77
CA LEU A 145 -16.39 3.93 21.90
C LEU A 145 -15.39 3.62 23.03
N GLU A 146 -14.87 4.65 23.69
CA GLU A 146 -14.17 4.47 24.97
C GLU A 146 -15.17 3.98 26.00
N GLN A 147 -15.02 2.76 26.46
CA GLN A 147 -15.80 2.26 27.60
C GLN A 147 -15.49 3.14 28.79
N PRO A 148 -16.53 3.62 29.53
CA PRO A 148 -16.30 4.36 30.76
C PRO A 148 -15.48 3.48 31.72
N ALA A 149 -14.37 4.03 32.21
CA ALA A 149 -13.54 3.41 33.23
C ALA A 149 -14.43 2.95 34.41
N ARG A 150 -14.36 1.66 34.69
CA ARG A 150 -14.96 1.08 35.89
C ARG A 150 -14.06 1.33 37.08
#